data_fd69ef59e97c1807c667226867479b29
#
_entry.id   fd69ef59e97c1807c667226867479b29
#
_cell.length_a   1.000
_cell.length_b   1.000
_cell.length_c   1.000
_cell.angle_alpha   90.00
_cell.angle_beta   90.00
_cell.angle_gamma   90.00
#
_symmetry.space_group_name_H-M   'P 1'
#
loop_
_entity.id
_entity.type
_entity.pdbx_description
1 polymer ?
#
loop_
_entity_poly.entity_id
_entity_poly.type
_entity_poly.pdbx_seq_one_letter_code
_entity_poly.pdbx_strand_id
1 'polypeptide(L)'
;MANVNGVEIDLMPNEGMRTEAQRYRDWKADGEAGGTDVARTRASQILSGNELSADTVVTMSAWFARHEADKQGKGFSPGEDGYPSNGRVAWAAWGGDAGKSWSDARSRRIKKAR
;
A
#
# COMPACT_ATOMS: atom_id res chain seq x y z
N MET A 1 -2.37 -12.70 14.64
CA MET A 1 -3.75 -12.36 14.26
C MET A 1 -4.28 -11.23 15.12
N ALA A 2 -4.95 -10.27 14.50
CA ALA A 2 -5.59 -9.19 15.25
C ALA A 2 -6.99 -9.61 15.69
N ASN A 3 -7.35 -9.24 16.92
CA ASN A 3 -8.70 -9.46 17.43
C ASN A 3 -9.49 -8.15 17.28
N VAL A 4 -10.56 -8.20 16.50
CA VAL A 4 -11.46 -7.06 16.29
C VAL A 4 -12.84 -7.46 16.79
N ASN A 5 -13.18 -7.02 18.00
CA ASN A 5 -14.46 -7.34 18.64
C ASN A 5 -14.76 -8.84 18.68
N GLY A 6 -13.74 -9.67 19.00
CA GLY A 6 -13.88 -11.11 19.06
C GLY A 6 -13.68 -11.85 17.74
N VAL A 7 -13.44 -11.11 16.64
CA VAL A 7 -13.17 -11.71 15.33
C VAL A 7 -11.66 -11.68 15.06
N GLU A 8 -11.08 -12.85 14.81
CA GLU A 8 -9.65 -12.95 14.47
C GLU A 8 -9.46 -12.67 12.99
N ILE A 9 -8.58 -11.71 12.69
CA ILE A 9 -8.29 -11.30 11.31
C ILE A 9 -6.76 -11.28 11.12
N ASP A 10 -6.28 -11.96 10.09
CA ASP A 10 -4.86 -11.93 9.72
C ASP A 10 -4.55 -10.61 9.02
N LEU A 11 -3.69 -9.80 9.64
CA LEU A 11 -3.27 -8.51 9.10
C LEU A 11 -1.80 -8.50 8.70
N MET A 12 -1.23 -9.67 8.41
CA MET A 12 0.13 -9.79 7.89
C MET A 12 0.16 -9.42 6.40
N PRO A 13 1.00 -8.45 6.00
CA PRO A 13 1.18 -8.15 4.57
C PRO A 13 1.64 -9.38 3.79
N ASN A 14 1.14 -9.50 2.56
CA ASN A 14 1.52 -10.61 1.70
C ASN A 14 2.78 -10.30 0.88
N GLU A 15 3.27 -11.31 0.15
CA GLU A 15 4.50 -11.19 -0.62
C GLU A 15 4.40 -10.12 -1.72
N GLY A 16 3.25 -10.04 -2.41
CA GLY A 16 3.05 -9.03 -3.45
C GLY A 16 3.17 -7.61 -2.92
N MET A 17 2.64 -7.36 -1.72
CA MET A 17 2.77 -6.08 -1.05
C MET A 17 4.23 -5.77 -0.71
N ARG A 18 4.96 -6.75 -0.19
CA ARG A 18 6.38 -6.57 0.15
C ARG A 18 7.22 -6.32 -1.09
N THR A 19 6.95 -7.00 -2.18
CA THR A 19 7.63 -6.77 -3.46
C THR A 19 7.45 -5.33 -3.91
N GLU A 20 6.23 -4.80 -3.84
CA GLU A 20 5.96 -3.42 -4.23
C GLU A 20 6.60 -2.40 -3.28
N ALA A 21 6.53 -2.64 -1.98
CA ALA A 21 7.16 -1.76 -1.00
C ALA A 21 8.69 -1.72 -1.18
N GLN A 22 9.30 -2.85 -1.53
CA GLN A 22 10.73 -2.90 -1.86
C GLN A 22 11.03 -2.14 -3.15
N ARG A 23 10.17 -2.25 -4.15
CA ARG A 23 10.28 -1.46 -5.39
C ARG A 23 10.26 0.03 -5.09
N TYR A 24 9.39 0.49 -4.18
CA TYR A 24 9.37 1.87 -3.72
C TYR A 24 10.74 2.28 -3.16
N ARG A 25 11.32 1.46 -2.28
CA ARG A 25 12.65 1.75 -1.70
C ARG A 25 13.72 1.84 -2.77
N ASP A 26 13.70 0.93 -3.75
CA ASP A 26 14.68 0.91 -4.83
C ASP A 26 14.56 2.17 -5.68
N TRP A 27 13.34 2.58 -6.02
CA TRP A 27 13.13 3.83 -6.75
C TRP A 27 13.60 5.05 -5.96
N LYS A 28 13.35 5.10 -4.67
CA LYS A 28 13.82 6.23 -3.84
C LYS A 28 15.34 6.25 -3.76
N ALA A 29 15.98 5.10 -3.68
CA ALA A 29 17.45 5.00 -3.71
C ALA A 29 18.02 5.47 -5.05
N ASP A 30 17.29 5.29 -6.15
CA ASP A 30 17.67 5.75 -7.48
C ASP A 30 17.35 7.23 -7.71
N GLY A 31 16.80 7.92 -6.74
CA GLY A 31 16.49 9.34 -6.83
C GLY A 31 15.11 9.67 -7.40
N GLU A 32 14.24 8.67 -7.59
CA GLU A 32 12.90 8.91 -8.11
C GLU A 32 12.06 9.72 -7.11
N ALA A 33 11.29 10.66 -7.63
CA ALA A 33 10.38 11.48 -6.83
C ALA A 33 9.07 10.71 -6.58
N GLY A 34 8.35 11.14 -5.56
CA GLY A 34 7.03 10.59 -5.25
C GLY A 34 6.98 10.00 -3.85
N GLY A 35 5.75 9.94 -3.33
CA GLY A 35 5.52 9.50 -1.97
C GLY A 35 5.76 10.61 -0.95
N THR A 36 5.07 10.51 0.16
CA THR A 36 5.19 11.41 1.31
C THR A 36 5.95 10.71 2.44
N ASP A 37 6.17 11.39 3.55
CA ASP A 37 6.72 10.75 4.75
C ASP A 37 5.80 9.63 5.25
N VAL A 38 4.48 9.79 5.12
CA VAL A 38 3.52 8.74 5.44
C VAL A 38 3.71 7.53 4.53
N ALA A 39 3.93 7.74 3.23
CA ALA A 39 4.21 6.65 2.29
C ALA A 39 5.47 5.88 2.69
N ARG A 40 6.54 6.59 3.07
CA ARG A 40 7.77 5.95 3.53
C ARG A 40 7.53 5.11 4.78
N THR A 41 6.78 5.63 5.73
CA THR A 41 6.42 4.89 6.94
C THR A 41 5.61 3.64 6.59
N ARG A 42 4.67 3.76 5.65
CA ARG A 42 3.83 2.63 5.24
C ARG A 42 4.65 1.52 4.60
N ALA A 43 5.57 1.87 3.71
CA ALA A 43 6.48 0.90 3.10
C ALA A 43 7.32 0.17 4.16
N SER A 44 7.83 0.90 5.15
CA SER A 44 8.61 0.32 6.25
C SER A 44 7.78 -0.66 7.07
N GLN A 45 6.51 -0.32 7.35
CA GLN A 45 5.60 -1.21 8.08
C GLN A 45 5.32 -2.50 7.30
N ILE A 46 5.08 -2.39 5.99
CA ILE A 46 4.84 -3.55 5.13
C ILE A 46 6.07 -4.47 5.13
N LEU A 47 7.26 -3.91 5.11
CA LEU A 47 8.52 -4.67 5.03
C LEU A 47 9.01 -5.17 6.39
N SER A 48 8.39 -4.75 7.49
CA SER A 48 8.88 -5.06 8.85
C SER A 48 8.77 -6.52 9.24
N GLY A 49 7.93 -7.30 8.56
CA GLY A 49 7.62 -8.68 8.96
C GLY A 49 6.57 -8.78 10.06
N ASN A 50 6.00 -7.66 10.48
CA ASN A 50 4.95 -7.60 11.51
C ASN A 50 3.58 -7.36 10.90
N GLU A 51 2.53 -7.75 11.63
CA GLU A 51 1.17 -7.40 11.24
C GLU A 51 0.95 -5.90 11.31
N LEU A 52 0.06 -5.41 10.45
CA LEU A 52 -0.40 -4.03 10.49
C LEU A 52 -1.55 -3.91 11.49
N SER A 53 -1.78 -2.70 12.02
CA SER A 53 -2.94 -2.47 12.87
C SER A 53 -4.22 -2.40 12.03
N ALA A 54 -5.36 -2.67 12.66
CA ALA A 54 -6.65 -2.57 11.99
C ALA A 54 -6.90 -1.15 11.45
N ASP A 55 -6.55 -0.13 12.23
CA ASP A 55 -6.70 1.27 11.80
C ASP A 55 -5.84 1.58 10.58
N THR A 56 -4.61 1.08 10.54
CA THR A 56 -3.73 1.24 9.38
C THR A 56 -4.34 0.61 8.14
N VAL A 57 -4.91 -0.59 8.26
CA VAL A 57 -5.53 -1.29 7.13
C VAL A 57 -6.74 -0.53 6.58
N VAL A 58 -7.59 0.01 7.45
CA VAL A 58 -8.72 0.83 7.03
C VAL A 58 -8.24 2.09 6.33
N THR A 59 -7.20 2.73 6.85
CA THR A 59 -6.57 3.90 6.22
C THR A 59 -6.01 3.56 4.84
N MET A 60 -5.37 2.40 4.68
CA MET A 60 -4.84 1.95 3.39
C MET A 60 -5.93 1.82 2.34
N SER A 61 -7.02 1.16 2.69
CA SER A 61 -8.16 0.98 1.76
C SER A 61 -8.70 2.34 1.30
N ALA A 62 -8.86 3.28 2.22
CA ALA A 62 -9.33 4.63 1.90
C ALA A 62 -8.31 5.39 1.02
N TRP A 63 -7.02 5.23 1.29
CA TRP A 63 -5.97 5.86 0.50
C TRP A 63 -6.03 5.39 -0.96
N PHE A 64 -6.10 4.07 -1.18
CA PHE A 64 -6.19 3.52 -2.53
C PHE A 64 -7.42 4.03 -3.27
N ALA A 65 -8.56 4.14 -2.60
CA ALA A 65 -9.78 4.66 -3.21
C ALA A 65 -9.60 6.11 -3.69
N ARG A 66 -8.95 6.96 -2.88
CA ARG A 66 -8.70 8.35 -3.26
C ARG A 66 -7.68 8.49 -4.39
N HIS A 67 -6.71 7.58 -4.46
CA HIS A 67 -5.59 7.68 -5.40
C HIS A 67 -5.74 6.79 -6.64
N GLU A 68 -6.89 6.12 -6.80
CA GLU A 68 -7.15 5.27 -7.97
C GLU A 68 -7.00 6.04 -9.28
N ALA A 69 -7.37 7.31 -9.30
CA ALA A 69 -7.25 8.18 -10.47
C ALA A 69 -5.80 8.34 -10.93
N ASP A 70 -4.81 8.16 -10.05
CA ASP A 70 -3.40 8.27 -10.41
C ASP A 70 -2.98 7.23 -11.45
N LYS A 71 -3.72 6.12 -11.57
CA LYS A 71 -3.48 5.10 -12.58
C LYS A 71 -3.69 5.62 -14.01
N GLN A 72 -4.49 6.66 -14.15
CA GLN A 72 -4.75 7.28 -15.46
C GLN A 72 -3.69 8.32 -15.80
N GLY A 73 -2.82 8.66 -14.87
CA GLY A 73 -1.77 9.65 -15.07
C GLY A 73 -0.67 9.14 -15.99
N LYS A 74 -0.06 10.06 -16.74
CA LYS A 74 1.08 9.74 -17.61
C LYS A 74 2.25 9.24 -16.77
N GLY A 75 2.88 8.17 -17.24
CA GLY A 75 4.05 7.58 -16.56
C GLY A 75 3.70 6.61 -15.46
N PHE A 76 2.43 6.24 -15.29
CA PHE A 76 2.04 5.24 -14.30
C PHE A 76 2.43 3.83 -14.74
N SER A 77 2.37 3.53 -16.03
CA SER A 77 2.66 2.19 -16.56
C SER A 77 4.04 2.13 -17.20
N PRO A 78 4.70 0.95 -17.12
CA PRO A 78 6.00 0.76 -17.78
C PRO A 78 5.91 1.07 -19.27
N GLY A 79 6.94 1.73 -19.80
CA GLY A 79 7.01 2.12 -21.21
C GLY A 79 6.43 3.49 -21.49
N GLU A 80 5.73 4.10 -20.57
CA GLU A 80 5.24 5.48 -20.73
C GLU A 80 6.33 6.49 -20.38
N ASP A 81 6.28 7.66 -21.03
CA ASP A 81 7.19 8.76 -20.68
C ASP A 81 6.97 9.14 -19.21
N GLY A 82 8.08 9.33 -18.51
CA GLY A 82 8.03 9.72 -17.10
C GLY A 82 7.74 8.58 -16.12
N TYR A 83 7.80 7.32 -16.60
CA TYR A 83 7.69 6.17 -15.70
C TYR A 83 8.96 6.03 -14.84
N PRO A 84 8.83 5.80 -13.51
CA PRO A 84 7.56 5.80 -12.77
C PRO A 84 7.11 7.22 -12.42
N SER A 85 5.82 7.49 -12.57
CA SER A 85 5.24 8.74 -12.12
C SER A 85 5.29 8.85 -10.59
N ASN A 86 5.14 10.06 -10.06
CA ASN A 86 5.06 10.25 -8.61
C ASN A 86 3.93 9.41 -8.00
N GLY A 87 2.79 9.33 -8.69
CA GLY A 87 1.66 8.51 -8.26
C GLY A 87 1.99 7.02 -8.25
N ARG A 88 2.76 6.55 -9.24
CA ARG A 88 3.20 5.14 -9.28
C ARG A 88 4.15 4.81 -8.14
N VAL A 89 5.08 5.71 -7.84
CA VAL A 89 6.02 5.53 -6.72
C VAL A 89 5.26 5.45 -5.40
N ALA A 90 4.31 6.38 -5.18
CA ALA A 90 3.47 6.36 -3.99
C ALA A 90 2.63 5.08 -3.91
N TRP A 91 2.06 4.64 -5.03
CA TRP A 91 1.27 3.41 -5.11
C TRP A 91 2.06 2.19 -4.63
N ALA A 92 3.33 2.10 -5.03
CA ALA A 92 4.23 1.02 -4.61
C ALA A 92 4.49 1.06 -3.09
N ALA A 93 4.65 2.24 -2.52
CA ALA A 93 4.90 2.41 -1.08
C ALA A 93 3.76 1.82 -0.23
N TRP A 94 2.52 1.86 -0.71
CA TRP A 94 1.34 1.34 -0.02
C TRP A 94 1.08 -0.14 -0.35
N GLY A 95 1.93 -0.78 -1.13
CA GLY A 95 1.85 -2.19 -1.46
C GLY A 95 1.36 -2.51 -2.87
N GLY A 96 1.20 -1.50 -3.72
CA GLY A 96 0.76 -1.69 -5.10
C GLY A 96 -0.66 -2.25 -5.21
N ASP A 97 -0.98 -2.83 -6.36
CA ASP A 97 -2.29 -3.46 -6.58
C ASP A 97 -2.55 -4.58 -5.56
N ALA A 98 -1.51 -5.32 -5.16
CA ALA A 98 -1.63 -6.34 -4.11
C ALA A 98 -2.09 -5.71 -2.79
N GLY A 99 -1.55 -4.54 -2.45
CA GLY A 99 -1.94 -3.80 -1.25
C GLY A 99 -3.38 -3.33 -1.30
N LYS A 100 -3.83 -2.86 -2.47
CA LYS A 100 -5.21 -2.45 -2.66
C LYS A 100 -6.18 -3.61 -2.43
N SER A 101 -5.98 -4.73 -3.11
CA SER A 101 -6.85 -5.89 -2.98
C SER A 101 -6.87 -6.41 -1.54
N TRP A 102 -5.71 -6.53 -0.94
CA TRP A 102 -5.55 -7.03 0.42
C TRP A 102 -6.25 -6.11 1.45
N SER A 103 -5.98 -4.80 1.38
CA SER A 103 -6.54 -3.84 2.34
C SER A 103 -8.04 -3.68 2.16
N ASP A 104 -8.55 -3.68 0.93
CA ASP A 104 -9.99 -3.59 0.67
C ASP A 104 -10.73 -4.76 1.30
N ALA A 105 -10.23 -5.98 1.11
CA ALA A 105 -10.87 -7.18 1.66
C ALA A 105 -10.85 -7.16 3.19
N ARG A 106 -9.71 -6.83 3.78
CA ARG A 106 -9.57 -6.82 5.24
C ARG A 106 -10.30 -5.64 5.89
N SER A 107 -10.32 -4.49 5.24
CA SER A 107 -11.07 -3.34 5.73
C SER A 107 -12.56 -3.65 5.85
N ARG A 108 -13.13 -4.36 4.87
CA ARG A 108 -14.53 -4.80 4.94
C ARG A 108 -14.78 -5.70 6.15
N ARG A 109 -13.89 -6.65 6.41
CA ARG A 109 -14.00 -7.55 7.57
C ARG A 109 -13.86 -6.79 8.90
N ILE A 110 -12.91 -5.85 8.97
CA ILE A 110 -12.68 -5.04 10.16
C ILE A 110 -13.93 -4.20 10.47
N LYS A 111 -14.45 -3.51 9.47
CA LYS A 111 -15.64 -2.65 9.64
C LYS A 111 -16.86 -3.46 10.04
N LYS A 112 -17.02 -4.66 9.50
CA LYS A 112 -18.13 -5.54 9.85
C LYS A 112 -18.01 -6.04 11.30
N ALA A 113 -16.80 -6.25 11.79
CA ALA A 113 -16.55 -6.74 13.15
C ALA A 113 -16.63 -5.63 14.21
N ARG A 114 -16.49 -4.38 13.84
CA ARG A 114 -16.56 -3.23 14.75
C ARG A 114 -17.98 -2.89 15.18
#